data_f837efc9f4ac0c2a9637eb96d373b1fb
#
_entry.id   f837efc9f4ac0c2a9637eb96d373b1fb
#
_cell.length_a   1.000
_cell.length_b   1.000
_cell.length_c   1.000
_cell.angle_alpha   90.00
_cell.angle_beta   90.00
_cell.angle_gamma   90.00
#
_symmetry.space_group_name_H-M   'P 1'
#
loop_
_entity.id
_entity.type
_entity.pdbx_description
1 polymer ?
#
loop_
_entity_poly.entity_id
_entity_poly.type
_entity_poly.pdbx_seq_one_letter_code
_entity_poly.pdbx_strand_id
1 'polypeptide(L)'
;MNHYDVLVEGAGPAGATAAYYLAKQGKKVALVDRAKFPREKACGGGLCVHIEEFDHIISNWDDFLESKCFRGIVYGPDFTPVDYVSEKPFFYNIRRLKFDNTLVKYAVAEGATLIEGVAVKSFEVNEDNVVTKLRNGKELTSDVIIGAGGSFDMVSRRIREIENMPMKWKDEDIATALYFEVEVGREYMDRVYGKERVSMAHVKYQNLDGYGWSFSKDTVLNVGIGCPRSIIKKLKKDNPKWDERQYLLDYV
;
A
#
# COMPACT_ATOMS: atom_id res chain seq x y z
N MET A 1 20.12 23.66 12.49
CA MET A 1 19.07 22.63 12.29
C MET A 1 18.47 22.87 10.90
N ASN A 2 18.24 21.82 10.10
CA ASN A 2 17.61 22.04 8.80
C ASN A 2 16.10 22.29 9.01
N HIS A 3 15.62 23.44 8.57
CA HIS A 3 14.22 23.81 8.59
C HIS A 3 13.55 23.55 7.25
N TYR A 4 12.31 23.05 7.28
CA TYR A 4 11.45 22.76 6.14
C TYR A 4 10.07 23.42 6.35
N ASP A 5 9.38 23.76 5.28
CA ASP A 5 7.99 24.19 5.40
C ASP A 5 7.12 22.98 5.85
N VAL A 6 7.38 21.81 5.27
CA VAL A 6 6.62 20.59 5.59
C VAL A 6 7.54 19.39 5.75
N LEU A 7 7.32 18.61 6.81
CA LEU A 7 7.87 17.26 6.96
C LEU A 7 6.77 16.24 6.72
N VAL A 8 7.00 15.29 5.81
CA VAL A 8 6.10 14.18 5.52
C VAL A 8 6.71 12.89 6.07
N GLU A 9 6.02 12.24 7.02
CA GLU A 9 6.39 10.94 7.57
C GLU A 9 5.81 9.82 6.71
N GLY A 10 6.68 9.03 6.07
CA GLY A 10 6.34 7.92 5.20
C GLY A 10 6.33 8.31 3.72
N ALA A 11 7.18 7.63 2.93
CA ALA A 11 7.31 7.82 1.48
C ALA A 11 6.57 6.72 0.68
N GLY A 12 5.47 6.20 1.21
CA GLY A 12 4.52 5.40 0.47
C GLY A 12 3.71 6.27 -0.51
N PRO A 13 2.72 5.69 -1.23
CA PRO A 13 1.95 6.44 -2.23
C PRO A 13 1.37 7.77 -1.71
N ALA A 14 0.77 7.77 -0.52
CA ALA A 14 0.20 8.98 0.06
C ALA A 14 1.25 10.07 0.34
N GLY A 15 2.37 9.70 0.98
CA GLY A 15 3.40 10.67 1.35
C GLY A 15 4.19 11.16 0.16
N ALA A 16 4.55 10.30 -0.79
CA ALA A 16 5.23 10.68 -2.01
C ALA A 16 4.37 11.63 -2.86
N THR A 17 3.06 11.35 -2.98
CA THR A 17 2.11 12.22 -3.68
C THR A 17 1.95 13.58 -2.98
N ALA A 18 1.82 13.59 -1.65
CA ALA A 18 1.76 14.83 -0.87
C ALA A 18 3.04 15.67 -1.05
N ALA A 19 4.20 15.02 -0.95
CA ALA A 19 5.49 15.68 -1.16
C ALA A 19 5.66 16.24 -2.58
N TYR A 20 5.18 15.50 -3.60
CA TYR A 20 5.16 15.98 -4.99
C TYR A 20 4.40 17.30 -5.13
N TYR A 21 3.14 17.34 -4.66
CA TYR A 21 2.32 18.54 -4.80
C TYR A 21 2.88 19.73 -4.02
N LEU A 22 3.37 19.50 -2.82
CA LEU A 22 3.94 20.56 -1.99
C LEU A 22 5.24 21.11 -2.60
N ALA A 23 6.13 20.25 -3.06
CA ALA A 23 7.37 20.66 -3.73
C ALA A 23 7.08 21.41 -5.04
N LYS A 24 6.13 20.94 -5.85
CA LYS A 24 5.67 21.61 -7.07
C LYS A 24 5.12 23.03 -6.81
N GLN A 25 4.57 23.27 -5.60
CA GLN A 25 4.14 24.60 -5.16
C GLN A 25 5.26 25.43 -4.55
N GLY A 26 6.53 24.99 -4.67
CA GLY A 26 7.71 25.71 -4.17
C GLY A 26 7.94 25.57 -2.66
N LYS A 27 7.25 24.65 -1.98
CA LYS A 27 7.50 24.38 -0.55
C LYS A 27 8.78 23.56 -0.37
N LYS A 28 9.54 23.89 0.66
CA LYS A 28 10.69 23.10 1.08
C LYS A 28 10.24 21.89 1.88
N VAL A 29 10.22 20.71 1.26
CA VAL A 29 9.65 19.48 1.81
C VAL A 29 10.75 18.50 2.22
N ALA A 30 10.64 17.95 3.46
CA ALA A 30 11.35 16.74 3.87
C ALA A 30 10.43 15.54 3.77
N LEU A 31 10.77 14.55 2.95
CA LEU A 31 10.07 13.28 2.84
C LEU A 31 10.90 12.21 3.56
N VAL A 32 10.40 11.73 4.71
CA VAL A 32 11.14 10.82 5.61
C VAL A 32 10.56 9.43 5.56
N ASP A 33 11.39 8.40 5.29
CA ASP A 33 10.96 7.00 5.36
C ASP A 33 12.02 6.12 6.06
N ARG A 34 11.53 5.12 6.81
CA ARG A 34 12.37 4.15 7.50
C ARG A 34 13.09 3.18 6.57
N ALA A 35 12.54 2.94 5.40
CA ALA A 35 13.12 2.09 4.38
C ALA A 35 13.97 2.91 3.40
N LYS A 36 14.84 2.23 2.65
CA LYS A 36 15.54 2.76 1.48
C LYS A 36 14.81 2.32 0.22
N PHE A 37 14.69 3.21 -0.74
CA PHE A 37 14.02 2.92 -2.01
C PHE A 37 15.00 2.44 -3.09
N PRO A 38 14.58 1.51 -3.99
CA PRO A 38 13.27 0.82 -4.01
C PRO A 38 13.13 -0.19 -2.86
N ARG A 39 11.89 -0.34 -2.33
CA ARG A 39 11.62 -1.25 -1.21
C ARG A 39 10.42 -2.15 -1.46
N GLU A 40 10.45 -3.33 -0.91
CA GLU A 40 9.29 -4.21 -0.85
C GLU A 40 8.23 -3.67 0.13
N LYS A 41 6.97 -3.86 -0.24
CA LYS A 41 5.81 -3.57 0.62
C LYS A 41 4.73 -4.59 0.33
N ALA A 42 4.36 -5.35 1.33
CA ALA A 42 3.28 -6.33 1.25
C ALA A 42 1.97 -5.69 0.72
N CYS A 43 1.48 -6.19 -0.42
CA CYS A 43 0.28 -5.72 -1.10
C CYS A 43 -0.05 -6.63 -2.29
N GLY A 44 -1.32 -6.83 -2.62
CA GLY A 44 -1.72 -7.43 -3.89
C GLY A 44 -1.26 -6.61 -5.11
N GLY A 45 -1.20 -5.31 -4.94
CA GLY A 45 -0.75 -4.40 -6.00
C GLY A 45 -1.82 -4.13 -7.05
N GLY A 46 -3.08 -4.15 -6.65
CA GLY A 46 -4.21 -3.76 -7.49
C GLY A 46 -4.58 -2.30 -7.30
N LEU A 47 -4.76 -1.57 -8.39
CA LEU A 47 -5.23 -0.20 -8.42
C LEU A 47 -6.55 -0.13 -9.18
N CYS A 48 -7.55 0.52 -8.59
CA CYS A 48 -8.81 0.81 -9.28
C CYS A 48 -8.61 1.91 -10.33
N VAL A 49 -9.55 2.01 -11.28
CA VAL A 49 -9.51 2.99 -12.40
C VAL A 49 -9.38 4.45 -11.94
N HIS A 50 -9.79 4.80 -10.74
CA HIS A 50 -9.60 6.15 -10.18
C HIS A 50 -8.15 6.62 -10.12
N ILE A 51 -7.16 5.72 -10.27
CA ILE A 51 -5.74 6.12 -10.38
C ILE A 51 -5.50 6.99 -11.61
N GLU A 52 -6.34 6.93 -12.64
CA GLU A 52 -6.26 7.76 -13.85
C GLU A 52 -6.48 9.26 -13.53
N GLU A 53 -7.15 9.59 -12.44
CA GLU A 53 -7.28 10.98 -11.97
C GLU A 53 -5.92 11.62 -11.64
N PHE A 54 -4.89 10.79 -11.45
CA PHE A 54 -3.51 11.19 -11.16
C PHE A 54 -2.58 11.13 -12.38
N ASP A 55 -3.10 10.98 -13.60
CA ASP A 55 -2.30 10.94 -14.83
C ASP A 55 -1.44 12.18 -15.02
N HIS A 56 -1.85 13.32 -14.46
CA HIS A 56 -1.07 14.55 -14.47
C HIS A 56 0.20 14.52 -13.59
N ILE A 57 0.34 13.51 -12.71
CA ILE A 57 1.55 13.21 -11.92
C ILE A 57 2.34 12.10 -12.62
N ILE A 58 1.64 11.12 -13.17
CA ILE A 58 2.24 9.92 -13.76
C ILE A 58 2.73 10.26 -15.15
N SER A 59 4.02 10.58 -15.26
CA SER A 59 4.62 10.93 -16.56
C SER A 59 4.77 9.72 -17.50
N ASN A 60 4.92 8.52 -16.93
CA ASN A 60 5.06 7.29 -17.71
C ASN A 60 4.53 6.08 -16.92
N TRP A 61 3.44 5.49 -17.40
CA TRP A 61 2.85 4.28 -16.83
C TRP A 61 3.76 3.05 -16.92
N ASP A 62 4.60 2.96 -17.95
CA ASP A 62 5.48 1.80 -18.17
C ASP A 62 6.55 1.66 -17.10
N ASP A 63 6.82 2.71 -16.31
CA ASP A 63 7.80 2.67 -15.21
C ASP A 63 7.37 1.71 -14.09
N PHE A 64 6.07 1.44 -13.93
CA PHE A 64 5.55 0.63 -12.81
C PHE A 64 4.38 -0.28 -13.15
N LEU A 65 3.70 -0.07 -14.29
CA LEU A 65 2.56 -0.86 -14.69
C LEU A 65 3.01 -2.29 -15.07
N GLU A 66 2.32 -3.28 -14.53
CA GLU A 66 2.57 -4.70 -14.83
C GLU A 66 1.52 -5.25 -15.79
N SER A 67 0.23 -4.89 -15.60
CA SER A 67 -0.85 -5.24 -16.52
C SER A 67 -2.08 -4.36 -16.37
N LYS A 68 -2.85 -4.27 -17.45
CA LYS A 68 -4.19 -3.69 -17.47
C LYS A 68 -5.21 -4.81 -17.52
N CYS A 69 -6.25 -4.75 -16.69
CA CYS A 69 -7.29 -5.75 -16.67
C CYS A 69 -8.59 -5.22 -17.26
N PHE A 70 -9.07 -5.91 -18.26
CA PHE A 70 -10.34 -5.65 -18.95
C PHE A 70 -11.42 -6.66 -18.53
N ARG A 71 -11.01 -7.72 -17.81
CA ARG A 71 -11.89 -8.75 -17.28
C ARG A 71 -11.61 -9.00 -15.81
N GLY A 72 -12.68 -9.09 -15.02
CA GLY A 72 -12.64 -9.46 -13.61
C GLY A 72 -13.62 -10.55 -13.30
N ILE A 73 -13.23 -11.51 -12.48
CA ILE A 73 -14.10 -12.57 -12.02
C ILE A 73 -14.17 -12.52 -10.50
N VAL A 74 -15.39 -12.45 -9.98
CA VAL A 74 -15.64 -12.55 -8.54
C VAL A 74 -16.38 -13.83 -8.25
N TYR A 75 -15.79 -14.71 -7.46
CA TYR A 75 -16.42 -15.94 -7.01
C TYR A 75 -17.15 -15.72 -5.69
N GLY A 76 -18.36 -16.21 -5.58
CA GLY A 76 -19.10 -16.31 -4.32
C GLY A 76 -18.57 -17.43 -3.41
N PRO A 77 -19.16 -17.58 -2.20
CA PRO A 77 -18.79 -18.64 -1.26
C PRO A 77 -18.99 -20.07 -1.80
N ASP A 78 -19.90 -20.23 -2.74
CA ASP A 78 -20.25 -21.47 -3.44
C ASP A 78 -19.52 -21.65 -4.78
N PHE A 79 -18.49 -20.83 -5.03
CA PHE A 79 -17.74 -20.78 -6.29
C PHE A 79 -18.56 -20.33 -7.52
N THR A 80 -19.77 -19.80 -7.33
CA THR A 80 -20.52 -19.19 -8.43
C THR A 80 -19.79 -17.94 -8.93
N PRO A 81 -19.39 -17.87 -10.22
CA PRO A 81 -18.67 -16.73 -10.76
C PRO A 81 -19.63 -15.59 -11.15
N VAL A 82 -19.21 -14.39 -10.86
CA VAL A 82 -19.71 -13.17 -11.53
C VAL A 82 -18.57 -12.67 -12.42
N ASP A 83 -18.79 -12.72 -13.71
CA ASP A 83 -17.81 -12.37 -14.74
C ASP A 83 -18.15 -10.99 -15.31
N TYR A 84 -17.19 -10.09 -15.27
CA TYR A 84 -17.29 -8.73 -15.77
C TYR A 84 -16.24 -8.50 -16.85
N VAL A 85 -16.70 -8.07 -18.01
CA VAL A 85 -15.83 -7.69 -19.14
C VAL A 85 -16.10 -6.24 -19.52
N SER A 86 -15.04 -5.48 -19.74
CA SER A 86 -15.09 -4.05 -20.07
C SER A 86 -14.29 -3.76 -21.33
N GLU A 87 -14.74 -2.79 -22.14
CA GLU A 87 -13.99 -2.28 -23.28
C GLU A 87 -12.80 -1.38 -22.86
N LYS A 88 -12.81 -0.88 -21.61
CA LYS A 88 -11.74 -0.08 -21.02
C LYS A 88 -11.16 -0.79 -19.82
N PRO A 89 -9.88 -0.57 -19.51
CA PRO A 89 -9.32 -1.10 -18.27
C PRO A 89 -10.12 -0.57 -17.07
N PHE A 90 -10.44 -1.42 -16.13
CA PHE A 90 -11.08 -1.03 -14.88
C PHE A 90 -10.19 -1.29 -13.66
N PHE A 91 -9.08 -1.99 -13.89
CA PHE A 91 -8.15 -2.37 -12.84
C PHE A 91 -6.72 -2.46 -13.40
N TYR A 92 -5.75 -2.00 -12.62
CA TYR A 92 -4.35 -1.96 -12.98
C TYR A 92 -3.54 -2.75 -11.97
N ASN A 93 -2.71 -3.67 -12.44
CA ASN A 93 -1.79 -4.40 -11.59
C ASN A 93 -0.41 -3.76 -11.59
N ILE A 94 0.14 -3.60 -10.40
CA ILE A 94 1.47 -3.01 -10.18
C ILE A 94 2.27 -3.83 -9.18
N ARG A 95 3.58 -3.64 -9.13
CA ARG A 95 4.40 -4.03 -7.99
C ARG A 95 4.78 -2.82 -7.16
N ARG A 96 4.56 -2.90 -5.85
CA ARG A 96 4.83 -1.81 -4.92
C ARG A 96 6.29 -1.37 -4.93
N LEU A 97 7.21 -2.30 -5.19
CA LEU A 97 8.64 -2.00 -5.37
C LEU A 97 8.86 -0.92 -6.43
N LYS A 98 8.24 -1.07 -7.61
CA LYS A 98 8.36 -0.12 -8.72
C LYS A 98 7.50 1.12 -8.48
N PHE A 99 6.23 0.94 -8.16
CA PHE A 99 5.24 2.01 -8.03
C PHE A 99 5.65 3.06 -6.98
N ASP A 100 5.95 2.60 -5.75
CA ASP A 100 6.33 3.51 -4.67
C ASP A 100 7.62 4.26 -5.01
N ASN A 101 8.61 3.56 -5.59
CA ASN A 101 9.87 4.16 -6.00
C ASN A 101 9.69 5.22 -7.11
N THR A 102 8.79 5.00 -8.05
CA THR A 102 8.47 5.95 -9.12
C THR A 102 7.84 7.22 -8.55
N LEU A 103 6.86 7.09 -7.65
CA LEU A 103 6.26 8.25 -6.99
C LEU A 103 7.27 9.06 -6.16
N VAL A 104 8.18 8.37 -5.46
CA VAL A 104 9.27 9.03 -4.72
C VAL A 104 10.18 9.80 -5.67
N LYS A 105 10.56 9.21 -6.82
CA LYS A 105 11.37 9.90 -7.83
C LYS A 105 10.68 11.15 -8.37
N TYR A 106 9.38 11.10 -8.59
CA TYR A 106 8.61 12.27 -9.03
C TYR A 106 8.63 13.37 -7.96
N ALA A 107 8.42 13.04 -6.69
CA ALA A 107 8.49 14.01 -5.61
C ALA A 107 9.89 14.66 -5.50
N VAL A 108 10.96 13.87 -5.63
CA VAL A 108 12.34 14.36 -5.60
C VAL A 108 12.64 15.25 -6.83
N ALA A 109 12.15 14.89 -8.01
CA ALA A 109 12.31 15.69 -9.22
C ALA A 109 11.65 17.08 -9.11
N GLU A 110 10.56 17.20 -8.37
CA GLU A 110 9.90 18.47 -8.05
C GLU A 110 10.59 19.25 -6.92
N GLY A 111 11.61 18.68 -6.28
CA GLY A 111 12.42 19.38 -5.27
C GLY A 111 12.24 18.90 -3.82
N ALA A 112 11.46 17.85 -3.57
CA ALA A 112 11.38 17.25 -2.23
C ALA A 112 12.72 16.62 -1.82
N THR A 113 13.12 16.82 -0.56
CA THR A 113 14.31 16.19 0.02
C THR A 113 13.97 14.85 0.61
N LEU A 114 14.39 13.76 -0.03
CA LEU A 114 14.21 12.40 0.50
C LEU A 114 15.23 12.14 1.61
N ILE A 115 14.74 11.70 2.76
CA ILE A 115 15.51 11.22 3.92
C ILE A 115 15.08 9.79 4.20
N GLU A 116 15.79 8.82 3.64
CA GLU A 116 15.45 7.40 3.68
C GLU A 116 16.36 6.59 4.63
N GLY A 117 15.91 5.40 4.99
CA GLY A 117 16.65 4.48 5.88
C GLY A 117 16.60 4.91 7.35
N VAL A 118 15.72 5.83 7.72
CA VAL A 118 15.57 6.31 9.09
C VAL A 118 14.11 6.63 9.42
N ALA A 119 13.65 6.13 10.56
CA ALA A 119 12.28 6.40 11.02
C ALA A 119 12.20 7.66 11.88
N VAL A 120 11.06 8.32 11.85
CA VAL A 120 10.68 9.29 12.89
C VAL A 120 10.57 8.55 14.23
N LYS A 121 11.21 9.09 15.25
CA LYS A 121 11.21 8.57 16.62
C LYS A 121 10.12 9.24 17.47
N SER A 122 10.05 10.56 17.37
CA SER A 122 9.08 11.40 18.06
C SER A 122 9.06 12.78 17.43
N PHE A 123 8.03 13.55 17.74
CA PHE A 123 7.99 14.97 17.41
C PHE A 123 7.29 15.76 18.52
N GLU A 124 7.59 17.03 18.59
CA GLU A 124 7.01 18.01 19.51
C GLU A 124 6.47 19.19 18.69
N VAL A 125 5.22 19.55 18.93
CA VAL A 125 4.58 20.71 18.32
C VAL A 125 4.75 21.88 19.30
N ASN A 126 5.47 22.90 18.87
CA ASN A 126 5.64 24.15 19.60
C ASN A 126 4.74 25.23 18.97
N GLU A 127 4.76 26.43 19.55
CA GLU A 127 3.99 27.57 19.07
C GLU A 127 4.34 27.94 17.61
N ASP A 128 5.65 27.94 17.26
CA ASP A 128 6.14 28.42 15.97
C ASP A 128 6.61 27.30 15.02
N ASN A 129 6.77 26.07 15.50
CA ASN A 129 7.32 24.98 14.69
C ASN A 129 7.06 23.59 15.27
N VAL A 130 7.36 22.60 14.45
CA VAL A 130 7.43 21.18 14.84
C VAL A 130 8.90 20.74 14.87
N VAL A 131 9.36 20.21 16.01
CA VAL A 131 10.69 19.61 16.14
C VAL A 131 10.55 18.10 16.04
N THR A 132 11.11 17.53 14.98
CA THR A 132 11.04 16.07 14.70
C THR A 132 12.40 15.42 15.00
N LYS A 133 12.40 14.39 15.87
CA LYS A 133 13.57 13.57 16.20
C LYS A 133 13.56 12.28 15.41
N LEU A 134 14.62 12.00 14.67
CA LEU A 134 14.82 10.77 13.94
C LEU A 134 15.51 9.71 14.83
N ARG A 135 15.35 8.43 14.48
CA ARG A 135 15.96 7.33 15.27
C ARG A 135 17.49 7.32 15.27
N ASN A 136 18.14 7.99 14.32
CA ASN A 136 19.59 8.16 14.26
C ASN A 136 20.11 9.36 15.08
N GLY A 137 19.23 10.02 15.85
CA GLY A 137 19.56 11.17 16.69
C GLY A 137 19.51 12.52 15.99
N LYS A 138 19.32 12.57 14.66
CA LYS A 138 19.18 13.83 13.93
C LYS A 138 17.84 14.50 14.25
N GLU A 139 17.86 15.82 14.39
CA GLU A 139 16.67 16.65 14.56
C GLU A 139 16.41 17.50 13.32
N LEU A 140 15.16 17.63 12.96
CA LEU A 140 14.64 18.46 11.88
C LEU A 140 13.58 19.38 12.44
N THR A 141 13.42 20.56 11.85
CA THR A 141 12.31 21.47 12.16
C THR A 141 11.45 21.69 10.93
N SER A 142 10.15 21.85 11.14
CA SER A 142 9.20 22.19 10.08
C SER A 142 8.06 23.04 10.63
N ASP A 143 7.35 23.77 9.76
CA ASP A 143 6.13 24.49 10.17
C ASP A 143 4.99 23.47 10.39
N VAL A 144 4.93 22.43 9.55
CA VAL A 144 3.88 21.39 9.59
C VAL A 144 4.52 20.01 9.48
N ILE A 145 3.88 19.02 10.14
CA ILE A 145 4.17 17.59 9.94
C ILE A 145 2.93 16.88 9.38
N ILE A 146 3.12 16.05 8.36
CA ILE A 146 2.07 15.22 7.74
C ILE A 146 2.38 13.74 8.02
N GLY A 147 1.40 13.02 8.57
CA GLY A 147 1.48 11.58 8.76
C GLY A 147 1.02 10.81 7.53
N ALA A 148 1.91 10.05 6.91
CA ALA A 148 1.66 9.17 5.78
C ALA A 148 2.39 7.81 5.94
N GLY A 149 2.79 7.46 7.17
CA GLY A 149 3.55 6.25 7.50
C GLY A 149 2.73 4.96 7.52
N GLY A 150 1.44 5.02 7.16
CA GLY A 150 0.50 3.91 7.16
C GLY A 150 -0.22 3.72 8.50
N SER A 151 -0.77 2.54 8.74
CA SER A 151 -1.70 2.28 9.87
C SER A 151 -1.11 2.56 11.27
N PHE A 152 0.20 2.71 11.39
CA PHE A 152 0.90 2.87 12.68
C PHE A 152 1.90 4.03 12.68
N ASP A 153 1.66 5.09 11.90
CA ASP A 153 2.54 6.26 11.91
C ASP A 153 2.44 7.06 13.23
N MET A 154 3.49 7.85 13.49
CA MET A 154 3.60 8.59 14.74
C MET A 154 2.64 9.78 14.81
N VAL A 155 2.35 10.39 13.67
CA VAL A 155 1.43 11.55 13.61
C VAL A 155 0.00 11.13 13.88
N SER A 156 -0.47 10.05 13.23
CA SER A 156 -1.81 9.47 13.51
C SER A 156 -1.96 9.10 14.98
N ARG A 157 -0.90 8.52 15.57
CA ARG A 157 -0.89 8.20 16.99
C ARG A 157 -1.04 9.45 17.85
N ARG A 158 -0.31 10.51 17.54
CA ARG A 158 -0.37 11.77 18.30
C ARG A 158 -1.72 12.46 18.19
N ILE A 159 -2.33 12.47 17.00
CA ILE A 159 -3.70 12.98 16.80
C ILE A 159 -4.69 12.22 17.68
N ARG A 160 -4.61 10.89 17.74
CA ARG A 160 -5.45 10.06 18.62
C ARG A 160 -5.30 10.44 20.09
N GLU A 161 -4.08 10.72 20.54
CA GLU A 161 -3.80 11.17 21.92
C GLU A 161 -4.50 12.53 22.21
N ILE A 162 -4.35 13.50 21.30
CA ILE A 162 -4.93 14.85 21.43
C ILE A 162 -6.46 14.78 21.43
N GLU A 163 -7.04 14.00 20.52
CA GLU A 163 -8.49 13.86 20.35
C GLU A 163 -9.14 12.87 21.33
N ASN A 164 -8.38 12.38 22.31
CA ASN A 164 -8.84 11.34 23.26
C ASN A 164 -9.45 10.11 22.58
N MET A 165 -8.97 9.76 21.40
CA MET A 165 -9.40 8.58 20.66
C MET A 165 -8.74 7.31 21.23
N PRO A 166 -9.35 6.12 21.02
CA PRO A 166 -8.73 4.86 21.44
C PRO A 166 -7.32 4.69 20.84
N MET A 167 -6.32 4.50 21.70
CA MET A 167 -4.91 4.35 21.28
C MET A 167 -4.60 3.01 20.62
N LYS A 168 -5.43 2.02 20.85
CA LYS A 168 -5.31 0.70 20.23
C LYS A 168 -6.43 0.48 19.26
N TRP A 169 -6.09 0.02 18.08
CA TRP A 169 -7.05 -0.51 17.13
C TRP A 169 -7.72 -1.76 17.71
N LYS A 170 -9.03 -1.86 17.58
CA LYS A 170 -9.73 -3.10 17.86
C LYS A 170 -9.36 -4.15 16.80
N ASP A 171 -9.52 -5.43 17.12
CA ASP A 171 -9.22 -6.51 16.17
C ASP A 171 -10.14 -6.50 14.94
N GLU A 172 -11.33 -5.93 15.07
CA GLU A 172 -12.30 -5.74 13.98
C GLU A 172 -11.92 -4.60 13.03
N ASP A 173 -11.13 -3.61 13.51
CA ASP A 173 -10.70 -2.44 12.73
C ASP A 173 -9.45 -2.72 11.88
N ILE A 174 -8.81 -3.87 12.09
CA ILE A 174 -7.57 -4.24 11.38
C ILE A 174 -7.82 -5.48 10.54
N ALA A 175 -7.58 -5.37 9.24
CA ALA A 175 -7.44 -6.52 8.38
C ALA A 175 -5.98 -7.01 8.34
N THR A 176 -5.81 -8.32 8.30
CA THR A 176 -4.53 -8.99 8.08
C THR A 176 -4.62 -9.73 6.76
N ALA A 177 -3.54 -9.71 5.99
CA ALA A 177 -3.46 -10.41 4.72
C ALA A 177 -2.13 -11.16 4.59
N LEU A 178 -2.18 -12.32 3.97
CA LEU A 178 -1.03 -13.07 3.48
C LEU A 178 -1.11 -13.17 1.95
N TYR A 179 0.05 -13.20 1.30
CA TYR A 179 0.11 -13.36 -0.14
C TYR A 179 1.41 -14.04 -0.57
N PHE A 180 1.38 -14.60 -1.76
CA PHE A 180 2.57 -15.01 -2.50
C PHE A 180 2.70 -14.16 -3.77
N GLU A 181 3.91 -13.86 -4.16
CA GLU A 181 4.27 -13.41 -5.51
C GLU A 181 5.13 -14.49 -6.14
N VAL A 182 4.63 -15.08 -7.22
CA VAL A 182 5.29 -16.20 -7.88
C VAL A 182 5.62 -15.79 -9.31
N GLU A 183 6.90 -15.85 -9.67
CA GLU A 183 7.34 -15.68 -11.06
C GLU A 183 7.00 -16.96 -11.84
N VAL A 184 6.02 -16.86 -12.72
CA VAL A 184 5.53 -18.01 -13.53
C VAL A 184 5.84 -17.86 -15.01
N GLY A 185 6.32 -16.70 -15.43
CA GLY A 185 6.67 -16.38 -16.79
C GLY A 185 5.49 -16.00 -17.67
N ARG A 186 5.78 -15.25 -18.74
CA ARG A 186 4.78 -14.69 -19.65
C ARG A 186 3.96 -15.76 -20.35
N GLU A 187 4.59 -16.82 -20.83
CA GLU A 187 3.90 -17.91 -21.54
C GLU A 187 2.81 -18.56 -20.67
N TYR A 188 3.13 -18.84 -19.40
CA TYR A 188 2.14 -19.36 -18.46
C TYR A 188 0.99 -18.36 -18.23
N MET A 189 1.33 -17.08 -18.02
CA MET A 189 0.34 -16.03 -17.81
C MET A 189 -0.60 -15.88 -19.01
N ASP A 190 -0.06 -15.84 -20.22
CA ASP A 190 -0.85 -15.73 -21.46
C ASP A 190 -1.79 -16.93 -21.66
N ARG A 191 -1.32 -18.14 -21.31
CA ARG A 191 -2.13 -19.36 -21.42
C ARG A 191 -3.27 -19.43 -20.39
N VAL A 192 -3.00 -19.05 -19.14
CA VAL A 192 -3.95 -19.22 -18.02
C VAL A 192 -4.85 -18.01 -17.82
N TYR A 193 -4.28 -16.81 -17.93
CA TYR A 193 -4.98 -15.55 -17.62
C TYR A 193 -5.27 -14.69 -18.85
N GLY A 194 -4.91 -15.19 -20.06
CA GLY A 194 -5.04 -14.44 -21.30
C GLY A 194 -4.03 -13.29 -21.42
N LYS A 195 -3.84 -12.79 -22.67
CA LYS A 195 -2.91 -11.67 -22.93
C LYS A 195 -3.35 -10.37 -22.27
N GLU A 196 -4.66 -10.17 -22.10
CA GLU A 196 -5.24 -8.98 -21.48
C GLU A 196 -5.35 -9.09 -19.96
N ARG A 197 -4.89 -10.21 -19.40
CA ARG A 197 -4.93 -10.50 -17.97
C ARG A 197 -6.35 -10.45 -17.36
N VAL A 198 -6.59 -11.30 -16.37
CA VAL A 198 -7.83 -11.36 -15.61
C VAL A 198 -7.50 -11.19 -14.14
N SER A 199 -8.17 -10.28 -13.46
CA SER A 199 -8.10 -10.18 -12.00
C SER A 199 -9.24 -10.97 -11.39
N MET A 200 -8.92 -11.79 -10.40
CA MET A 200 -9.91 -12.63 -9.73
C MET A 200 -9.98 -12.31 -8.25
N ALA A 201 -11.19 -12.37 -7.70
CA ALA A 201 -11.43 -12.31 -6.26
C ALA A 201 -12.40 -13.44 -5.84
N HIS A 202 -12.25 -13.91 -4.63
CA HIS A 202 -13.12 -14.95 -4.06
C HIS A 202 -13.60 -14.47 -2.70
N VAL A 203 -14.88 -14.15 -2.62
CA VAL A 203 -15.50 -13.66 -1.39
C VAL A 203 -15.87 -14.84 -0.51
N LYS A 204 -15.52 -14.77 0.77
CA LYS A 204 -15.81 -15.80 1.78
C LYS A 204 -15.31 -17.20 1.40
N TYR A 205 -14.12 -17.32 0.81
CA TYR A 205 -13.50 -18.61 0.53
C TYR A 205 -13.51 -19.50 1.78
N GLN A 206 -14.05 -20.72 1.65
CA GLN A 206 -14.24 -21.69 2.76
C GLN A 206 -14.85 -21.03 4.03
N ASN A 207 -15.84 -20.15 3.85
CA ASN A 207 -16.53 -19.40 4.91
C ASN A 207 -15.65 -18.43 5.74
N LEU A 208 -14.46 -18.06 5.26
CA LEU A 208 -13.67 -17.00 5.86
C LEU A 208 -14.34 -15.65 5.58
N ASP A 209 -14.73 -14.90 6.62
CA ASP A 209 -15.26 -13.55 6.48
C ASP A 209 -14.16 -12.57 6.03
N GLY A 210 -13.84 -12.65 4.75
CA GLY A 210 -12.79 -11.93 4.06
C GLY A 210 -12.85 -12.25 2.56
N TYR A 211 -11.72 -12.06 1.89
CA TYR A 211 -11.62 -12.42 0.47
C TYR A 211 -10.22 -12.94 0.12
N GLY A 212 -10.18 -13.80 -0.88
CA GLY A 212 -8.96 -14.14 -1.60
C GLY A 212 -8.85 -13.37 -2.90
N TRP A 213 -7.66 -13.26 -3.44
CA TRP A 213 -7.42 -12.63 -4.74
C TRP A 213 -6.35 -13.36 -5.54
N SER A 214 -6.44 -13.22 -6.86
CA SER A 214 -5.43 -13.63 -7.81
C SER A 214 -5.26 -12.52 -8.83
N PHE A 215 -4.17 -11.77 -8.72
CA PHE A 215 -3.86 -10.64 -9.58
C PHE A 215 -2.75 -11.00 -10.56
N SER A 216 -3.14 -11.09 -11.82
CA SER A 216 -2.27 -11.51 -12.92
C SER A 216 -1.47 -10.32 -13.44
N LYS A 217 -0.18 -10.25 -13.09
CA LYS A 217 0.77 -9.23 -13.56
C LYS A 217 1.40 -9.66 -14.89
N ASP A 218 2.44 -9.01 -15.34
CA ASP A 218 3.09 -9.35 -16.61
C ASP A 218 3.59 -10.80 -16.63
N THR A 219 4.53 -11.14 -15.76
CA THR A 219 5.12 -12.47 -15.63
C THR A 219 4.89 -13.08 -14.24
N VAL A 220 4.31 -12.32 -13.32
CA VAL A 220 4.17 -12.64 -11.91
C VAL A 220 2.70 -12.81 -11.54
N LEU A 221 2.38 -13.86 -10.81
CA LEU A 221 1.08 -14.05 -10.18
C LEU A 221 1.17 -13.63 -8.71
N ASN A 222 0.30 -12.68 -8.30
CA ASN A 222 0.12 -12.32 -6.90
C ASN A 222 -1.18 -12.93 -6.39
N VAL A 223 -1.07 -13.90 -5.48
CA VAL A 223 -2.21 -14.58 -4.87
C VAL A 223 -2.19 -14.35 -3.38
N GLY A 224 -3.35 -14.04 -2.82
CA GLY A 224 -3.44 -13.78 -1.39
C GLY A 224 -4.84 -13.93 -0.83
N ILE A 225 -4.88 -13.89 0.49
CA ILE A 225 -6.10 -13.87 1.28
C ILE A 225 -6.01 -12.81 2.36
N GLY A 226 -7.13 -12.22 2.72
CA GLY A 226 -7.21 -11.24 3.81
C GLY A 226 -8.55 -11.27 4.51
N CYS A 227 -8.53 -11.04 5.82
CA CYS A 227 -9.72 -10.91 6.64
C CYS A 227 -9.45 -10.05 7.89
N PRO A 228 -10.49 -9.60 8.60
CA PRO A 228 -10.34 -8.94 9.89
C PRO A 228 -9.55 -9.80 10.88
N ARG A 229 -8.68 -9.18 11.67
CA ARG A 229 -7.85 -9.86 12.68
C ARG A 229 -8.70 -10.58 13.74
N SER A 230 -9.90 -10.07 14.04
CA SER A 230 -10.87 -10.70 14.93
C SER A 230 -11.27 -12.10 14.46
N ILE A 231 -11.42 -12.29 13.14
CA ILE A 231 -11.75 -13.59 12.53
C ILE A 231 -10.61 -14.57 12.70
N ILE A 232 -9.37 -14.15 12.42
CA ILE A 232 -8.17 -15.00 12.64
C ILE A 232 -8.07 -15.45 14.10
N LYS A 233 -8.28 -14.54 15.04
CA LYS A 233 -8.27 -14.88 16.48
C LYS A 233 -9.35 -15.89 16.84
N LYS A 234 -10.55 -15.73 16.28
CA LYS A 234 -11.66 -16.67 16.47
C LYS A 234 -11.29 -18.04 15.92
N LEU A 235 -10.82 -18.14 14.69
CA LEU A 235 -10.44 -19.40 14.05
C LEU A 235 -9.35 -20.13 14.85
N LYS A 236 -8.32 -19.42 15.32
CA LYS A 236 -7.27 -20.00 16.16
C LYS A 236 -7.75 -20.43 17.56
N LYS A 237 -8.77 -19.77 18.09
CA LYS A 237 -9.40 -20.18 19.36
C LYS A 237 -10.22 -21.45 19.17
N ASP A 238 -10.99 -21.53 18.09
CA ASP A 238 -11.89 -22.66 17.79
C ASP A 238 -11.09 -23.88 17.30
N ASN A 239 -9.99 -23.65 16.58
CA ASN A 239 -9.05 -24.67 16.13
C ASN A 239 -7.59 -24.18 16.35
N PRO A 240 -6.92 -24.54 17.45
CA PRO A 240 -5.54 -24.13 17.72
C PRO A 240 -4.51 -24.59 16.68
N LYS A 241 -4.85 -25.55 15.81
CA LYS A 241 -4.01 -26.00 14.70
C LYS A 241 -4.26 -25.23 13.40
N TRP A 242 -5.24 -24.32 13.39
CA TRP A 242 -5.52 -23.52 12.20
C TRP A 242 -4.33 -22.61 11.86
N ASP A 243 -3.89 -22.65 10.61
CA ASP A 243 -2.72 -21.94 10.12
C ASP A 243 -3.08 -21.11 8.87
N GLU A 244 -2.81 -19.81 8.90
CA GLU A 244 -3.11 -18.90 7.79
C GLU A 244 -2.33 -19.25 6.53
N ARG A 245 -1.11 -19.80 6.67
CA ARG A 245 -0.26 -20.14 5.52
C ARG A 245 -0.80 -21.36 4.80
N GLN A 246 -1.21 -22.39 5.58
CA GLN A 246 -1.84 -23.57 5.00
C GLN A 246 -3.15 -23.18 4.31
N TYR A 247 -3.95 -22.34 4.94
CA TYR A 247 -5.19 -21.83 4.35
C TYR A 247 -4.97 -21.09 3.03
N LEU A 248 -3.89 -20.28 2.93
CA LEU A 248 -3.51 -19.64 1.67
C LEU A 248 -3.00 -20.66 0.64
N LEU A 249 -2.23 -21.69 1.05
CA LEU A 249 -1.77 -22.75 0.16
C LEU A 249 -2.94 -23.56 -0.42
N ASP A 250 -3.99 -23.78 0.37
CA ASP A 250 -5.21 -24.47 -0.09
C ASP A 250 -6.04 -23.61 -1.07
N TYR A 251 -5.82 -22.28 -1.06
CA TYR A 251 -6.47 -21.33 -1.98
C TYR A 251 -5.75 -21.26 -3.34
N VAL A 252 -4.47 -21.49 -3.41
CA VAL A 252 -3.62 -21.39 -4.61
C VAL A 252 -3.75 -22.66 -5.47
#